data_56c64b8e7eeea3e4f12b7efca1a3452b
#
_entry.id   56c64b8e7eeea3e4f12b7efca1a3452b
#
_cell.length_a   1.000
_cell.length_b   1.000
_cell.length_c   1.000
_cell.angle_alpha   90.00
_cell.angle_beta   90.00
_cell.angle_gamma   90.00
#
_symmetry.space_group_name_H-M   'P 1'
#
loop_
_entity.id
_entity.type
_entity.pdbx_description
1 polymer ?
#
loop_
_entity_poly.entity_id
_entity_poly.type
_entity_poly.pdbx_seq_one_letter_code
_entity_poly.pdbx_strand_id
1 'polypeptide(L)'
;WLLVPIWLSWFFSEFYQEKVGTSMGNAITNAVVVLWASIDCMRKTVEFVKSKIIINFWDMFPRFALIFAIFVYGVILIYLGMTGNKIIKKIGRVREVTYIFAIFVPVFYGAIRFSLAHLFPLFLFFPLFYFAIELIDKYAPNPKAVRQDMEK
;
A
#
# COMPACT_ATOMS: atom_id res chain seq x y z
N TRP A 1 17.11 0.22 2.33
CA TRP A 1 17.18 1.52 1.67
C TRP A 1 15.97 1.78 0.77
N LEU A 2 15.50 0.81 -0.03
CA LEU A 2 14.32 0.97 -0.91
C LEU A 2 13.03 1.34 -0.16
N LEU A 3 12.90 0.93 1.10
CA LEU A 3 11.72 1.21 1.91
C LEU A 3 11.74 2.61 2.54
N VAL A 4 12.90 3.26 2.63
CA VAL A 4 13.05 4.60 3.24
C VAL A 4 12.24 5.68 2.50
N PRO A 5 12.32 5.82 1.16
CA PRO A 5 11.49 6.79 0.44
C PRO A 5 9.99 6.51 0.56
N ILE A 6 9.60 5.23 0.52
CA ILE A 6 8.21 4.81 0.68
C ILE A 6 7.70 5.23 2.06
N TRP A 7 8.53 5.05 3.08
CA TRP A 7 8.29 5.41 4.46
C TRP A 7 8.13 6.89 4.71
N LEU A 8 9.07 7.66 4.17
CA LEU A 8 9.03 9.12 4.23
C LEU A 8 7.82 9.67 3.48
N SER A 9 7.52 9.14 2.30
CA SER A 9 6.31 9.48 1.54
C SER A 9 5.05 9.24 2.36
N TRP A 10 4.94 8.09 3.00
CA TRP A 10 3.83 7.75 3.86
C TRP A 10 3.72 8.71 5.03
N PHE A 11 4.82 8.95 5.76
CA PHE A 11 4.85 9.86 6.90
C PHE A 11 4.42 11.27 6.51
N PHE A 12 5.00 11.83 5.44
CA PHE A 12 4.66 13.17 4.99
C PHE A 12 3.24 13.28 4.43
N SER A 13 2.78 12.26 3.74
CA SER A 13 1.41 12.23 3.23
C SER A 13 0.38 12.20 4.35
N GLU A 14 0.58 11.39 5.38
CA GLU A 14 -0.29 11.34 6.57
C GLU A 14 -0.27 12.69 7.29
N PHE A 15 0.91 13.27 7.48
CA PHE A 15 1.07 14.50 8.25
C PHE A 15 0.52 15.76 7.55
N TYR A 16 0.62 15.84 6.21
CA TYR A 16 0.23 17.03 5.46
C TYR A 16 -1.08 16.89 4.68
N GLN A 17 -1.43 15.72 4.21
CA GLN A 17 -2.57 15.53 3.32
C GLN A 17 -3.75 14.81 3.97
N GLU A 18 -3.51 13.88 4.87
CA GLU A 18 -4.55 13.00 5.40
C GLU A 18 -5.00 13.34 6.83
N LYS A 19 -4.42 14.37 7.44
CA LYS A 19 -4.83 14.83 8.78
C LYS A 19 -6.29 15.24 8.84
N VAL A 20 -6.84 15.74 7.73
CA VAL A 20 -8.25 16.10 7.56
C VAL A 20 -9.06 14.97 6.90
N GLY A 21 -8.42 13.84 6.60
CA GLY A 21 -9.00 12.70 5.89
C GLY A 21 -8.69 12.69 4.39
N THR A 22 -8.63 11.49 3.83
CA THR A 22 -8.36 11.29 2.40
C THR A 22 -9.49 11.84 1.53
N SER A 23 -9.16 12.66 0.54
CA SER A 23 -10.13 13.10 -0.47
C SER A 23 -10.54 11.92 -1.36
N MET A 24 -11.72 11.99 -1.97
CA MET A 24 -12.20 10.98 -2.90
C MET A 24 -11.25 10.82 -4.09
N GLY A 25 -10.72 11.94 -4.62
CA GLY A 25 -9.76 11.94 -5.72
C GLY A 25 -8.46 11.24 -5.37
N ASN A 26 -7.88 11.52 -4.20
CA ASN A 26 -6.66 10.86 -3.74
C ASN A 26 -6.87 9.35 -3.57
N ALA A 27 -8.00 8.94 -3.00
CA ALA A 27 -8.31 7.53 -2.82
C ALA A 27 -8.45 6.77 -4.16
N ILE A 28 -9.05 7.41 -5.17
CA ILE A 28 -9.12 6.84 -6.54
C ILE A 28 -7.74 6.77 -7.18
N THR A 29 -6.93 7.81 -7.04
CA THR A 29 -5.54 7.82 -7.57
C THR A 29 -4.72 6.69 -6.94
N ASN A 30 -4.82 6.51 -5.64
CA ASN A 30 -4.17 5.40 -4.94
C ASN A 30 -4.65 4.03 -5.46
N ALA A 31 -5.94 3.89 -5.76
CA ALA A 31 -6.50 2.67 -6.33
C ALA A 31 -5.91 2.35 -7.72
N VAL A 32 -5.71 3.37 -8.56
CA VAL A 32 -5.06 3.20 -9.88
C VAL A 32 -3.61 2.73 -9.71
N VAL A 33 -2.88 3.27 -8.73
CA VAL A 33 -1.51 2.83 -8.40
C VAL A 33 -1.51 1.35 -7.97
N VAL A 34 -2.47 0.93 -7.13
CA VAL A 34 -2.61 -0.48 -6.71
C VAL A 34 -2.85 -1.40 -7.91
N LEU A 35 -3.75 -1.02 -8.81
CA LEU A 35 -4.03 -1.80 -10.02
C LEU A 35 -2.79 -1.94 -10.90
N TRP A 36 -2.12 -0.82 -11.18
CA TRP A 36 -0.93 -0.82 -12.04
C TRP A 36 0.18 -1.68 -11.45
N ALA A 37 0.43 -1.54 -10.15
CA ALA A 37 1.45 -2.32 -9.46
C ALA A 37 1.12 -3.82 -9.42
N SER A 38 -0.17 -4.20 -9.30
CA SER A 38 -0.55 -5.62 -9.37
C SER A 38 -0.27 -6.22 -10.77
N ILE A 39 -0.52 -5.46 -11.84
CA ILE A 39 -0.19 -5.85 -13.22
C ILE A 39 1.32 -6.00 -13.39
N ASP A 40 2.10 -5.07 -12.85
CA ASP A 40 3.57 -5.14 -12.96
C ASP A 40 4.15 -6.30 -12.13
N CYS A 41 3.63 -6.55 -10.93
CA CYS A 41 3.97 -7.75 -10.15
C CYS A 41 3.62 -9.06 -10.88
N MET A 42 2.49 -9.08 -11.59
CA MET A 42 2.10 -10.21 -12.44
C MET A 42 3.13 -10.42 -13.56
N ARG A 43 3.47 -9.35 -14.29
CA ARG A 43 4.48 -9.38 -15.35
C ARG A 43 5.81 -9.93 -14.83
N LYS A 44 6.27 -9.44 -13.69
CA LYS A 44 7.53 -9.87 -13.08
C LYS A 44 7.49 -11.33 -12.61
N THR A 45 6.40 -11.76 -12.04
CA THR A 45 6.22 -13.17 -11.62
C THR A 45 6.21 -14.10 -12.83
N VAL A 46 5.55 -13.74 -13.93
CA VAL A 46 5.57 -14.52 -15.19
C VAL A 46 6.99 -14.58 -15.78
N GLU A 47 7.75 -13.49 -15.72
CA GLU A 47 9.16 -13.47 -16.13
C GLU A 47 9.99 -14.49 -15.33
N PHE A 48 9.82 -14.55 -14.01
CA PHE A 48 10.52 -15.51 -13.15
C PHE A 48 10.13 -16.98 -13.42
N VAL A 49 8.87 -17.21 -13.75
CA VAL A 49 8.41 -18.55 -14.17
C VAL A 49 9.04 -18.94 -15.52
N LYS A 50 9.04 -18.04 -16.51
CA LYS A 50 9.65 -18.26 -17.83
C LYS A 50 11.16 -18.50 -17.76
N SER A 51 11.86 -17.76 -16.89
CA SER A 51 13.30 -17.91 -16.67
C SER A 51 13.67 -19.09 -15.75
N LYS A 52 12.70 -19.91 -15.36
CA LYS A 52 12.85 -21.06 -14.46
C LYS A 52 13.45 -20.73 -13.09
N ILE A 53 13.30 -19.49 -12.63
CA ILE A 53 13.67 -19.08 -11.27
C ILE A 53 12.66 -19.63 -10.26
N ILE A 54 11.37 -19.63 -10.65
CA ILE A 54 10.28 -20.26 -9.90
C ILE A 54 9.83 -21.50 -10.68
N ILE A 55 10.11 -22.69 -10.13
CA ILE A 55 9.80 -23.96 -10.78
C ILE A 55 8.65 -24.68 -10.05
N ASN A 56 8.59 -24.53 -8.72
CA ASN A 56 7.63 -25.24 -7.89
C ASN A 56 6.24 -24.58 -7.91
N PHE A 57 5.21 -25.41 -8.08
CA PHE A 57 3.83 -24.97 -7.99
C PHE A 57 3.51 -24.29 -6.65
N TRP A 58 4.03 -24.79 -5.54
CA TRP A 58 3.82 -24.24 -4.20
C TRP A 58 4.46 -22.87 -3.97
N ASP A 59 5.46 -22.49 -4.76
CA ASP A 59 6.04 -21.14 -4.76
C ASP A 59 5.29 -20.21 -5.73
N MET A 60 4.77 -20.77 -6.80
CA MET A 60 4.06 -20.03 -7.84
C MET A 60 2.63 -19.65 -7.41
N PHE A 61 1.87 -20.60 -6.90
CA PHE A 61 0.44 -20.42 -6.58
C PHE A 61 0.18 -19.28 -5.58
N PRO A 62 0.85 -19.19 -4.42
CA PRO A 62 0.59 -18.10 -3.47
C PRO A 62 0.97 -16.72 -4.03
N ARG A 63 1.97 -16.63 -4.92
CA ARG A 63 2.31 -15.36 -5.58
C ARG A 63 1.17 -14.90 -6.49
N PHE A 64 0.66 -15.76 -7.36
CA PHE A 64 -0.46 -15.43 -8.23
C PHE A 64 -1.74 -15.13 -7.44
N ALA A 65 -2.01 -15.88 -6.37
CA ALA A 65 -3.15 -15.65 -5.50
C ALA A 65 -3.09 -14.28 -4.83
N LEU A 66 -1.92 -13.87 -4.32
CA LEU A 66 -1.71 -12.55 -3.73
C LEU A 66 -1.81 -11.42 -4.75
N ILE A 67 -1.22 -11.57 -5.93
CA ILE A 67 -1.33 -10.59 -7.02
C ILE A 67 -2.80 -10.40 -7.39
N PHE A 68 -3.54 -11.50 -7.53
CA PHE A 68 -4.96 -11.46 -7.84
C PHE A 68 -5.76 -10.76 -6.73
N ALA A 69 -5.46 -11.04 -5.47
CA ALA A 69 -6.10 -10.37 -4.33
C ALA A 69 -5.84 -8.84 -4.34
N ILE A 70 -4.60 -8.42 -4.61
CA ILE A 70 -4.24 -7.00 -4.73
C ILE A 70 -4.94 -6.36 -5.92
N PHE A 71 -5.02 -7.06 -7.05
CA PHE A 71 -5.74 -6.60 -8.24
C PHE A 71 -7.23 -6.38 -7.95
N VAL A 72 -7.89 -7.38 -7.35
CA VAL A 72 -9.31 -7.29 -6.94
C VAL A 72 -9.53 -6.15 -5.96
N TYR A 73 -8.62 -5.98 -5.00
CA TYR A 73 -8.66 -4.85 -4.07
C TYR A 73 -8.63 -3.50 -4.81
N GLY A 74 -7.72 -3.32 -5.76
CA GLY A 74 -7.64 -2.12 -6.60
C GLY A 74 -8.94 -1.86 -7.40
N VAL A 75 -9.52 -2.92 -7.99
CA VAL A 75 -10.81 -2.83 -8.71
C VAL A 75 -11.93 -2.39 -7.76
N ILE A 76 -12.01 -2.98 -6.57
CA ILE A 76 -13.01 -2.62 -5.56
C ILE A 76 -12.86 -1.14 -5.15
N LEU A 77 -11.64 -0.67 -4.94
CA LEU A 77 -11.38 0.74 -4.60
C LEU A 77 -11.87 1.67 -5.71
N ILE A 78 -11.58 1.38 -6.98
CA ILE A 78 -12.05 2.19 -8.12
C ILE A 78 -13.57 2.18 -8.17
N TYR A 79 -14.20 1.01 -8.06
CA TYR A 79 -15.65 0.89 -8.08
C TYR A 79 -16.32 1.72 -6.97
N LEU A 80 -15.80 1.61 -5.73
CA LEU A 80 -16.29 2.40 -4.59
C LEU A 80 -16.07 3.90 -4.80
N GLY A 81 -14.96 4.28 -5.43
CA GLY A 81 -14.68 5.67 -5.78
C GLY A 81 -15.65 6.23 -6.81
N MET A 82 -15.91 5.48 -7.88
CA MET A 82 -16.85 5.86 -8.92
C MET A 82 -18.29 5.97 -8.41
N THR A 83 -18.69 5.12 -7.48
CA THR A 83 -20.01 5.16 -6.84
C THR A 83 -20.12 6.19 -5.72
N GLY A 84 -19.04 6.92 -5.40
CA GLY A 84 -19.04 7.93 -4.35
C GLY A 84 -19.16 7.37 -2.92
N ASN A 85 -18.85 6.09 -2.73
CA ASN A 85 -18.98 5.45 -1.42
C ASN A 85 -17.91 5.96 -0.45
N LYS A 86 -18.36 6.42 0.72
CA LYS A 86 -17.47 7.00 1.75
C LYS A 86 -16.43 6.00 2.32
N ILE A 87 -16.68 4.70 2.18
CA ILE A 87 -15.76 3.65 2.65
C ILE A 87 -14.37 3.77 2.00
N ILE A 88 -14.31 4.21 0.73
CA ILE A 88 -13.03 4.39 0.03
C ILE A 88 -12.09 5.35 0.77
N LYS A 89 -12.63 6.36 1.44
CA LYS A 89 -11.82 7.32 2.22
C LYS A 89 -11.09 6.69 3.40
N LYS A 90 -11.47 5.47 3.81
CA LYS A 90 -10.82 4.71 4.88
C LYS A 90 -9.85 3.68 4.34
N ILE A 91 -10.25 2.94 3.30
CA ILE A 91 -9.45 1.83 2.78
C ILE A 91 -8.54 2.20 1.61
N GLY A 92 -8.79 3.31 0.91
CA GLY A 92 -7.95 3.82 -0.18
C GLY A 92 -6.95 4.90 0.26
N ARG A 93 -6.61 4.98 1.54
CA ARG A 93 -5.63 5.94 2.08
C ARG A 93 -4.22 5.58 1.61
N VAL A 94 -3.36 6.57 1.47
CA VAL A 94 -1.95 6.37 1.12
C VAL A 94 -1.27 5.40 2.08
N ARG A 95 -1.60 5.45 3.36
CA ARG A 95 -1.09 4.59 4.41
C ARG A 95 -1.30 3.10 4.12
N GLU A 96 -2.53 2.71 3.83
CA GLU A 96 -2.91 1.32 3.56
C GLU A 96 -2.27 0.82 2.25
N VAL A 97 -2.32 1.63 1.21
CA VAL A 97 -1.74 1.32 -0.11
C VAL A 97 -0.23 1.17 -0.03
N THR A 98 0.47 2.11 0.60
CA THR A 98 1.92 2.07 0.76
C THR A 98 2.36 0.87 1.59
N TYR A 99 1.59 0.51 2.61
CA TYR A 99 1.87 -0.65 3.43
C TYR A 99 1.80 -1.96 2.63
N ILE A 100 0.76 -2.13 1.80
CA ILE A 100 0.63 -3.28 0.91
C ILE A 100 1.85 -3.37 -0.01
N PHE A 101 2.28 -2.25 -0.59
CA PHE A 101 3.46 -2.24 -1.46
C PHE A 101 4.76 -2.54 -0.72
N ALA A 102 4.96 -1.96 0.47
CA ALA A 102 6.16 -2.20 1.26
C ALA A 102 6.34 -3.68 1.62
N ILE A 103 5.22 -4.40 1.84
CA ILE A 103 5.24 -5.83 2.15
C ILE A 103 5.47 -6.69 0.90
N PHE A 104 4.70 -6.46 -0.15
CA PHE A 104 4.58 -7.42 -1.23
C PHE A 104 5.54 -7.17 -2.40
N VAL A 105 5.83 -5.91 -2.74
CA VAL A 105 6.72 -5.59 -3.87
C VAL A 105 8.11 -6.24 -3.73
N PRO A 106 8.81 -6.18 -2.59
CA PRO A 106 10.12 -6.84 -2.46
C PRO A 106 10.07 -8.35 -2.71
N VAL A 107 8.96 -9.02 -2.37
CA VAL A 107 8.76 -10.45 -2.62
C VAL A 107 8.58 -10.72 -4.11
N PHE A 108 7.76 -9.93 -4.81
CA PHE A 108 7.49 -10.11 -6.24
C PHE A 108 8.72 -9.79 -7.10
N TYR A 109 9.56 -8.86 -6.66
CA TYR A 109 10.81 -8.50 -7.33
C TYR A 109 11.99 -9.39 -6.94
N GLY A 110 11.78 -10.42 -6.11
CA GLY A 110 12.80 -11.39 -5.73
C GLY A 110 13.84 -10.87 -4.75
N ALA A 111 13.65 -9.67 -4.18
CA ALA A 111 14.55 -9.12 -3.16
C ALA A 111 14.44 -9.89 -1.83
N ILE A 112 13.29 -10.47 -1.55
CA ILE A 112 13.02 -11.28 -0.36
C ILE A 112 12.34 -12.58 -0.81
N ARG A 113 12.73 -13.71 -0.21
CA ARG A 113 12.05 -14.99 -0.46
C ARG A 113 10.66 -14.98 0.15
N PHE A 114 9.68 -15.52 -0.59
CA PHE A 114 8.34 -15.71 -0.07
C PHE A 114 8.35 -16.77 1.03
N SER A 115 8.22 -16.34 2.26
CA SER A 115 8.26 -17.21 3.44
C SER A 115 7.37 -16.63 4.53
N LEU A 116 6.65 -17.49 5.24
CA LEU A 116 5.86 -17.09 6.42
C LEU A 116 6.71 -16.42 7.49
N ALA A 117 7.98 -16.83 7.62
CA ALA A 117 8.93 -16.22 8.56
C ALA A 117 9.22 -14.74 8.23
N HIS A 118 9.08 -14.31 6.97
CA HIS A 118 9.22 -12.91 6.57
C HIS A 118 7.90 -12.14 6.68
N LEU A 119 6.78 -12.80 6.41
CA LEU A 119 5.48 -12.16 6.51
C LEU A 119 5.08 -11.87 7.96
N PHE A 120 5.44 -12.76 8.90
CA PHE A 120 5.10 -12.60 10.30
C PHE A 120 5.64 -11.28 10.93
N PRO A 121 6.93 -10.93 10.81
CA PRO A 121 7.44 -9.64 11.29
C PRO A 121 6.75 -8.43 10.64
N LEU A 122 6.41 -8.52 9.36
CA LEU A 122 5.73 -7.45 8.65
C LEU A 122 4.32 -7.22 9.20
N PHE A 123 3.56 -8.29 9.43
CA PHE A 123 2.24 -8.19 10.05
C PHE A 123 2.30 -7.69 11.50
N LEU A 124 3.34 -8.05 12.25
CA LEU A 124 3.54 -7.55 13.61
C LEU A 124 3.95 -6.07 13.61
N PHE A 125 4.78 -5.67 12.66
CA PHE A 125 5.30 -4.32 12.55
C PHE A 125 4.24 -3.30 12.14
N PHE A 126 3.22 -3.70 11.38
CA PHE A 126 2.14 -2.82 10.95
C PHE A 126 1.41 -2.13 12.10
N PRO A 127 0.87 -2.85 13.11
CA PRO A 127 0.20 -2.19 14.22
C PRO A 127 1.11 -1.22 14.97
N LEU A 128 2.35 -1.63 15.24
CA LEU A 128 3.33 -0.78 15.93
C LEU A 128 3.57 0.53 15.17
N PHE A 129 3.70 0.41 13.88
CA PHE A 129 3.96 1.53 12.99
C PHE A 129 2.74 2.45 12.87
N TYR A 130 1.58 1.85 12.67
CA TYR A 130 0.31 2.55 12.63
C TYR A 130 0.10 3.39 13.90
N PHE A 131 0.27 2.76 15.07
CA PHE A 131 0.12 3.47 16.35
C PHE A 131 1.19 4.54 16.56
N ALA A 132 2.43 4.32 16.12
CA ALA A 132 3.48 5.33 16.23
C ALA A 132 3.15 6.59 15.41
N ILE A 133 2.66 6.44 14.19
CA ILE A 133 2.25 7.56 13.34
C ILE A 133 1.00 8.25 13.93
N GLU A 134 0.01 7.49 14.38
CA GLU A 134 -1.19 8.04 15.02
C GLU A 134 -0.82 8.86 16.27
N LEU A 135 0.16 8.37 17.04
CA LEU A 135 0.65 9.08 18.23
C LEU A 135 1.36 10.39 17.85
N ILE A 136 2.23 10.35 16.85
CA ILE A 136 2.92 11.54 16.33
C ILE A 136 1.88 12.54 15.81
N ASP A 137 0.91 12.07 15.02
CA ASP A 137 -0.14 12.94 14.46
C ASP A 137 -0.98 13.60 15.54
N LYS A 138 -1.28 12.88 16.61
CA LYS A 138 -2.07 13.40 17.75
C LYS A 138 -1.32 14.46 18.55
N TYR A 139 -0.02 14.31 18.76
CA TYR A 139 0.77 15.17 19.63
C TYR A 139 1.57 16.24 18.88
N ALA A 140 1.83 16.07 17.59
CA ALA A 140 2.53 17.05 16.79
C ALA A 140 1.62 18.23 16.42
N PRO A 141 2.12 19.49 16.51
CA PRO A 141 1.35 20.67 16.14
C PRO A 141 1.06 20.64 14.63
N ASN A 142 -0.16 21.07 14.25
CA ASN A 142 -0.53 21.14 12.85
C ASN A 142 0.40 22.07 12.06
N PRO A 143 0.95 21.65 10.92
CA PRO A 143 1.71 22.52 10.04
C PRO A 143 0.89 23.76 9.64
N LYS A 144 1.56 24.89 9.43
CA LYS A 144 0.89 26.15 9.05
C LYS A 144 0.06 25.99 7.77
N ALA A 145 0.54 25.25 6.79
CA ALA A 145 -0.20 24.97 5.55
C ALA A 145 -1.54 24.27 5.81
N VAL A 146 -1.56 23.25 6.66
CA VAL A 146 -2.79 22.52 7.03
C VAL A 146 -3.77 23.41 7.79
N ARG A 147 -3.28 24.32 8.64
CA ARG A 147 -4.16 25.30 9.34
C ARG A 147 -4.84 26.23 8.37
N GLN A 148 -4.13 26.71 7.35
CA GLN A 148 -4.70 27.61 6.33
C GLN A 148 -5.77 26.93 5.48
N ASP A 149 -5.66 25.61 5.23
CA ASP A 149 -6.66 24.85 4.48
C ASP A 149 -7.89 24.47 5.32
N MET A 150 -7.75 24.45 6.65
CA MET A 150 -8.89 24.21 7.55
C MET A 150 -9.70 25.49 7.85
N GLU A 151 -9.13 26.67 7.63
CA GLU A 151 -9.77 27.98 7.85
C GLU A 151 -10.54 28.48 6.60
N LYS A 152 -10.44 27.79 5.48
CA LYS A 152 -11.21 28.03 4.25
C LYS A 152 -12.46 27.16 4.18
#